data_99c68a5235051e49c5bb3d3787c8de21
#
_entry.id   99c68a5235051e49c5bb3d3787c8de21
#
_cell.length_a   1.000
_cell.length_b   1.000
_cell.length_c   1.000
_cell.angle_alpha   90.00
_cell.angle_beta   90.00
_cell.angle_gamma   90.00
#
_symmetry.space_group_name_H-M   'P 1'
#
loop_
_entity.id
_entity.type
_entity.pdbx_description
1 polymer ?
#
loop_
_entity_poly.entity_id
_entity_poly.type
_entity_poly.pdbx_seq_one_letter_code
_entity_poly.pdbx_strand_id
1 'polypeptide(L)'
;SCPGPRICIADGQDADEIYRLLSVTIPEQAQKLKASSWHILFPEETECLAFKALGIQPRVGCQYQWFNNGYTTFDDFLTRFSSRKRKNIRKERQKIAEAGIEFEILEGAEITPEHWQKFYLFYQSTYFVRGRSPYLTEEFFLKAGEYMPKNLLLVMARKNDDTIAGALSFVGSDT
;
A
#
# COMPACT_ATOMS: atom_id res chain seq x y z
N SER A 1 -4.04 -3.75 0.41
CA SER A 1 -5.04 -4.81 0.18
C SER A 1 -5.14 -5.06 -1.32
N CYS A 2 -5.05 -6.32 -1.74
CA CYS A 2 -5.18 -6.72 -3.14
C CYS A 2 -6.65 -6.98 -3.47
N PRO A 3 -7.11 -6.68 -4.69
CA PRO A 3 -8.35 -7.20 -5.23
C PRO A 3 -8.33 -8.74 -5.27
N GLY A 4 -9.50 -9.36 -5.12
CA GLY A 4 -9.64 -10.81 -5.19
C GLY A 4 -10.99 -11.27 -4.67
N PRO A 5 -11.31 -12.56 -4.79
CA PRO A 5 -12.57 -13.10 -4.32
C PRO A 5 -12.72 -12.86 -2.80
N ARG A 6 -13.87 -12.35 -2.42
CA ARG A 6 -14.22 -12.07 -1.01
C ARG A 6 -15.26 -13.05 -0.47
N ILE A 7 -16.00 -13.66 -1.37
CA ILE A 7 -17.02 -14.64 -1.05
C ILE A 7 -16.56 -16.01 -1.55
N CYS A 8 -16.29 -16.91 -0.62
CA CYS A 8 -15.97 -18.28 -0.93
C CYS A 8 -17.28 -19.10 -1.02
N ILE A 9 -17.63 -19.54 -2.20
CA ILE A 9 -18.84 -20.32 -2.46
C ILE A 9 -18.41 -21.78 -2.71
N ALA A 10 -19.02 -22.72 -2.01
CA ALA A 10 -18.74 -24.13 -2.19
C ALA A 10 -19.25 -24.63 -3.56
N ASP A 11 -18.57 -25.63 -4.10
CA ASP A 11 -18.93 -26.24 -5.37
C ASP A 11 -20.37 -26.73 -5.35
N GLY A 12 -21.12 -26.48 -6.45
CA GLY A 12 -22.49 -26.88 -6.61
C GLY A 12 -23.52 -25.99 -5.91
N GLN A 13 -23.12 -24.91 -5.26
CA GLN A 13 -24.03 -23.91 -4.69
C GLN A 13 -24.38 -22.83 -5.72
N ASP A 14 -25.61 -22.31 -5.63
CA ASP A 14 -26.04 -21.17 -6.45
C ASP A 14 -25.45 -19.86 -5.93
N ALA A 15 -24.55 -19.26 -6.72
CA ALA A 15 -23.90 -18.04 -6.38
C ALA A 15 -24.86 -16.86 -6.20
N ASP A 16 -25.89 -16.77 -7.04
CA ASP A 16 -26.88 -15.68 -7.00
C ASP A 16 -27.74 -15.76 -5.72
N GLU A 17 -28.06 -16.97 -5.27
CA GLU A 17 -28.74 -17.17 -4.00
C GLU A 17 -27.87 -16.76 -2.82
N ILE A 18 -26.58 -17.14 -2.83
CA ILE A 18 -25.62 -16.75 -1.79
C ILE A 18 -25.47 -15.24 -1.73
N TYR A 19 -25.28 -14.56 -2.87
CA TYR A 19 -25.19 -13.08 -2.88
C TYR A 19 -26.46 -12.42 -2.35
N ARG A 20 -27.65 -12.93 -2.71
CA ARG A 20 -28.92 -12.44 -2.14
C ARG A 20 -28.97 -12.61 -0.63
N LEU A 21 -28.63 -13.78 -0.12
CA LEU A 21 -28.60 -14.05 1.31
C LEU A 21 -27.66 -13.10 2.04
N LEU A 22 -26.43 -12.92 1.54
CA LEU A 22 -25.43 -12.03 2.12
C LEU A 22 -25.89 -10.56 2.09
N SER A 23 -26.56 -10.14 1.02
CA SER A 23 -27.04 -8.76 0.87
C SER A 23 -28.06 -8.36 1.94
N VAL A 24 -28.77 -9.32 2.53
CA VAL A 24 -29.70 -9.11 3.63
C VAL A 24 -29.03 -9.35 4.98
N THR A 25 -28.30 -10.45 5.11
CA THR A 25 -27.74 -10.87 6.40
C THR A 25 -26.65 -9.94 6.91
N ILE A 26 -25.77 -9.44 6.04
CA ILE A 26 -24.67 -8.56 6.47
C ILE A 26 -25.19 -7.25 7.08
N PRO A 27 -26.11 -6.50 6.45
CA PRO A 27 -26.72 -5.32 7.05
C PRO A 27 -27.42 -5.60 8.40
N GLU A 28 -28.16 -6.71 8.49
CA GLU A 28 -28.82 -7.10 9.73
C GLU A 28 -27.82 -7.36 10.85
N GLN A 29 -26.72 -8.06 10.57
CA GLN A 29 -25.68 -8.29 11.57
C GLN A 29 -24.96 -6.97 11.94
N ALA A 30 -24.69 -6.10 10.97
CA ALA A 30 -24.12 -4.80 11.25
C ALA A 30 -25.01 -3.98 12.19
N GLN A 31 -26.33 -4.02 11.98
CA GLN A 31 -27.29 -3.35 12.84
C GLN A 31 -27.31 -3.94 14.26
N LYS A 32 -27.33 -5.28 14.39
CA LYS A 32 -27.27 -5.97 15.69
C LYS A 32 -25.99 -5.61 16.47
N LEU A 33 -24.89 -5.48 15.78
CA LEU A 33 -23.57 -5.10 16.33
C LEU A 33 -23.44 -3.58 16.55
N LYS A 34 -24.47 -2.79 16.23
CA LYS A 34 -24.45 -1.31 16.29
C LYS A 34 -23.27 -0.72 15.49
N ALA A 35 -22.87 -1.39 14.39
CA ALA A 35 -21.85 -0.88 13.50
C ALA A 35 -22.40 0.30 12.70
N SER A 36 -21.59 1.34 12.52
CA SER A 36 -21.95 2.54 11.74
C SER A 36 -22.05 2.29 10.24
N SER A 37 -21.35 1.27 9.74
CA SER A 37 -21.34 0.86 8.34
C SER A 37 -20.73 -0.53 8.18
N TRP A 38 -20.91 -1.11 7.01
CA TRP A 38 -20.24 -2.33 6.59
C TRP A 38 -19.67 -2.16 5.17
N HIS A 39 -18.62 -2.89 4.85
CA HIS A 39 -17.95 -2.80 3.56
C HIS A 39 -17.40 -4.16 3.14
N ILE A 40 -17.50 -4.45 1.85
CA ILE A 40 -16.73 -5.51 1.19
C ILE A 40 -15.56 -4.81 0.50
N LEU A 41 -14.34 -5.08 0.94
CA LEU A 41 -13.16 -4.36 0.48
C LEU A 41 -12.48 -5.08 -0.69
N PHE A 42 -12.35 -4.38 -1.82
CA PHE A 42 -11.63 -4.85 -3.01
C PHE A 42 -12.13 -6.19 -3.57
N PRO A 43 -13.47 -6.37 -3.72
CA PRO A 43 -14.02 -7.55 -4.36
C PRO A 43 -13.60 -7.64 -5.82
N GLU A 44 -13.72 -8.81 -6.41
CA GLU A 44 -13.61 -8.97 -7.85
C GLU A 44 -14.76 -8.27 -8.58
N GLU A 45 -14.56 -7.97 -9.87
CA GLU A 45 -15.56 -7.26 -10.66
C GLU A 45 -16.91 -8.02 -10.72
N THR A 46 -16.85 -9.33 -10.85
CA THR A 46 -18.04 -10.20 -10.86
C THR A 46 -18.84 -10.09 -9.57
N GLU A 47 -18.18 -10.14 -8.41
CA GLU A 47 -18.81 -9.95 -7.09
C GLU A 47 -19.39 -8.54 -6.94
N CYS A 48 -18.63 -7.53 -7.41
CA CYS A 48 -19.07 -6.15 -7.39
C CYS A 48 -20.34 -5.94 -8.20
N LEU A 49 -20.44 -6.54 -9.40
CA LEU A 49 -21.60 -6.47 -10.26
C LEU A 49 -22.80 -7.21 -9.64
N ALA A 50 -22.59 -8.38 -9.04
CA ALA A 50 -23.64 -9.14 -8.35
C ALA A 50 -24.25 -8.32 -7.20
N PHE A 51 -23.44 -7.75 -6.31
CA PHE A 51 -23.93 -6.90 -5.23
C PHE A 51 -24.59 -5.60 -5.72
N LYS A 52 -24.07 -5.01 -6.80
CA LYS A 52 -24.67 -3.84 -7.43
C LYS A 52 -26.08 -4.14 -7.96
N ALA A 53 -26.30 -5.29 -8.58
CA ALA A 53 -27.61 -5.74 -9.04
C ALA A 53 -28.60 -5.89 -7.88
N LEU A 54 -28.13 -6.16 -6.66
CA LEU A 54 -28.92 -6.27 -5.43
C LEU A 54 -29.07 -4.90 -4.69
N GLY A 55 -28.70 -3.81 -5.33
CA GLY A 55 -28.87 -2.44 -4.79
C GLY A 55 -27.75 -1.95 -3.89
N ILE A 56 -26.69 -2.74 -3.67
CA ILE A 56 -25.52 -2.33 -2.89
C ILE A 56 -24.59 -1.49 -3.76
N GLN A 57 -24.38 -0.26 -3.35
CA GLN A 57 -23.63 0.70 -4.16
C GLN A 57 -22.10 0.51 -4.03
N PRO A 58 -21.37 0.36 -5.15
CA PRO A 58 -19.93 0.31 -5.13
C PRO A 58 -19.36 1.70 -4.80
N ARG A 59 -18.33 1.72 -3.95
CA ARG A 59 -17.52 2.91 -3.71
C ARG A 59 -16.24 2.78 -4.54
N VAL A 60 -16.14 3.60 -5.57
CA VAL A 60 -14.96 3.62 -6.45
C VAL A 60 -13.87 4.47 -5.84
N GLY A 61 -12.68 3.93 -5.77
CA GLY A 61 -11.44 4.64 -5.47
C GLY A 61 -10.47 4.51 -6.65
N CYS A 62 -9.41 5.29 -6.65
CA CYS A 62 -8.33 5.16 -7.61
C CYS A 62 -7.04 4.77 -6.91
N GLN A 63 -6.25 3.93 -7.56
CA GLN A 63 -4.88 3.63 -7.20
C GLN A 63 -3.97 4.23 -8.28
N TYR A 64 -2.96 4.98 -7.84
CA TYR A 64 -1.97 5.51 -8.76
C TYR A 64 -0.89 4.47 -8.99
N GLN A 65 -0.60 4.20 -10.25
CA GLN A 65 0.45 3.29 -10.66
C GLN A 65 1.46 4.03 -11.53
N TRP A 66 2.72 3.69 -11.36
CA TRP A 66 3.79 4.14 -12.22
C TRP A 66 4.25 2.98 -13.11
N PHE A 67 4.38 3.25 -14.41
CA PHE A 67 4.87 2.28 -15.37
C PHE A 67 6.14 2.81 -16.01
N ASN A 68 7.16 1.96 -16.09
CA ASN A 68 8.34 2.28 -16.86
C ASN A 68 8.05 2.11 -18.36
N ASN A 69 7.83 3.22 -19.04
CA ASN A 69 7.61 3.26 -20.50
C ASN A 69 8.94 3.35 -21.28
N GLY A 70 9.96 2.66 -20.83
CA GLY A 70 11.28 2.65 -21.46
C GLY A 70 12.20 3.78 -21.03
N TYR A 71 11.94 4.39 -19.86
CA TYR A 71 12.84 5.40 -19.28
C TYR A 71 14.15 4.75 -18.85
N THR A 72 15.26 5.31 -19.27
CA THR A 72 16.60 4.88 -18.88
C THR A 72 17.18 5.76 -17.78
N THR A 73 16.70 6.99 -17.66
CA THR A 73 17.13 7.95 -16.66
C THR A 73 15.93 8.67 -16.01
N PHE A 74 16.18 9.29 -14.87
CA PHE A 74 15.16 10.15 -14.24
C PHE A 74 14.82 11.37 -15.10
N ASP A 75 15.79 11.91 -15.86
CA ASP A 75 15.51 13.01 -16.76
C ASP A 75 14.65 12.59 -17.95
N ASP A 76 14.79 11.36 -18.47
CA ASP A 76 13.86 10.80 -19.47
C ASP A 76 12.44 10.75 -18.93
N PHE A 77 12.28 10.25 -17.70
CA PHE A 77 10.98 10.25 -17.03
C PHE A 77 10.41 11.67 -16.90
N LEU A 78 11.23 12.66 -16.56
CA LEU A 78 10.79 14.06 -16.43
C LEU A 78 10.29 14.65 -17.75
N THR A 79 10.70 14.13 -18.91
CA THR A 79 10.23 14.62 -20.22
C THR A 79 8.73 14.48 -20.42
N ARG A 80 8.07 13.54 -19.71
CA ARG A 80 6.62 13.30 -19.77
C ARG A 80 5.79 14.37 -19.10
N PHE A 81 6.42 15.21 -18.28
CA PHE A 81 5.71 16.27 -17.55
C PHE A 81 5.77 17.61 -18.29
N SER A 82 4.80 18.47 -18.03
CA SER A 82 4.85 19.87 -18.46
C SER A 82 6.10 20.56 -17.91
N SER A 83 6.56 21.60 -18.59
CA SER A 83 7.74 22.37 -18.18
C SER A 83 7.66 22.89 -16.74
N ARG A 84 6.46 23.34 -16.32
CA ARG A 84 6.20 23.79 -14.95
C ARG A 84 6.39 22.66 -13.94
N LYS A 85 5.85 21.46 -14.22
CA LYS A 85 5.95 20.31 -13.32
C LYS A 85 7.39 19.82 -13.22
N ARG A 86 8.12 19.72 -14.35
CA ARG A 86 9.56 19.39 -14.37
C ARG A 86 10.38 20.34 -13.49
N LYS A 87 10.17 21.65 -13.66
CA LYS A 87 10.86 22.65 -12.85
C LYS A 87 10.59 22.48 -11.36
N ASN A 88 9.35 22.21 -10.98
CA ASN A 88 8.98 22.00 -9.58
C ASN A 88 9.69 20.75 -9.01
N ILE A 89 9.64 19.63 -9.71
CA ILE A 89 10.28 18.36 -9.26
C ILE A 89 11.79 18.57 -9.08
N ARG A 90 12.47 19.22 -10.06
CA ARG A 90 13.91 19.53 -9.94
C ARG A 90 14.21 20.42 -8.74
N LYS A 91 13.40 21.46 -8.51
CA LYS A 91 13.54 22.35 -7.36
C LYS A 91 13.32 21.63 -6.03
N GLU A 92 12.37 20.71 -5.96
CA GLU A 92 12.11 19.89 -4.76
C GLU A 92 13.33 19.00 -4.46
N ARG A 93 13.88 18.31 -5.46
CA ARG A 93 15.08 17.49 -5.29
C ARG A 93 16.31 18.33 -4.89
N GLN A 94 16.48 19.49 -5.50
CA GLN A 94 17.57 20.42 -5.15
C GLN A 94 17.49 20.85 -3.69
N LYS A 95 16.30 21.20 -3.19
CA LYS A 95 16.10 21.57 -1.78
C LYS A 95 16.50 20.45 -0.81
N ILE A 96 16.24 19.19 -1.16
CA ILE A 96 16.63 18.04 -0.35
C ILE A 96 18.15 17.94 -0.28
N ALA A 97 18.83 18.06 -1.43
CA ALA A 97 20.30 18.06 -1.48
C ALA A 97 20.92 19.24 -0.70
N GLU A 98 20.36 20.45 -0.87
CA GLU A 98 20.80 21.65 -0.13
C GLU A 98 20.58 21.53 1.39
N ALA A 99 19.57 20.75 1.82
CA ALA A 99 19.33 20.47 3.23
C ALA A 99 20.30 19.44 3.83
N GLY A 100 21.24 18.89 3.03
CA GLY A 100 22.20 17.88 3.46
C GLY A 100 21.53 16.52 3.77
N ILE A 101 20.44 16.20 3.08
CA ILE A 101 19.75 14.91 3.23
C ILE A 101 20.32 13.93 2.21
N GLU A 102 20.82 12.82 2.71
CA GLU A 102 21.35 11.70 1.94
C GLU A 102 20.39 10.52 1.99
N PHE A 103 20.41 9.70 0.92
CA PHE A 103 19.58 8.50 0.83
C PHE A 103 20.47 7.27 0.81
N GLU A 104 20.19 6.35 1.71
CA GLU A 104 20.76 5.02 1.75
C GLU A 104 19.72 4.05 1.18
N ILE A 105 20.08 3.33 0.13
CA ILE A 105 19.23 2.35 -0.54
C ILE A 105 19.77 0.97 -0.18
N LEU A 106 18.94 0.15 0.44
CA LEU A 106 19.33 -1.15 0.99
C LEU A 106 18.46 -2.25 0.36
N GLU A 107 19.11 -3.29 -0.12
CA GLU A 107 18.45 -4.44 -0.74
C GLU A 107 18.80 -5.74 0.00
N GLY A 108 17.83 -6.61 0.13
CA GLY A 108 18.05 -7.98 0.62
C GLY A 108 18.78 -8.04 1.96
N ALA A 109 19.94 -8.68 1.96
CA ALA A 109 20.74 -8.92 3.17
C ALA A 109 21.45 -7.65 3.71
N GLU A 110 21.45 -6.54 2.99
CA GLU A 110 21.97 -5.26 3.48
C GLU A 110 21.07 -4.65 4.56
N ILE A 111 19.80 -5.06 4.59
CA ILE A 111 18.83 -4.58 5.57
C ILE A 111 19.07 -5.31 6.90
N THR A 112 19.76 -4.66 7.81
CA THR A 112 20.09 -5.21 9.13
C THR A 112 18.92 -5.10 10.11
N PRO A 113 18.94 -5.83 11.24
CA PRO A 113 17.95 -5.67 12.31
C PRO A 113 17.82 -4.24 12.82
N GLU A 114 18.93 -3.48 12.87
CA GLU A 114 18.91 -2.07 13.26
C GLU A 114 18.13 -1.20 12.27
N HIS A 115 18.26 -1.46 10.97
CA HIS A 115 17.47 -0.78 9.94
C HIS A 115 15.97 -1.06 10.13
N TRP A 116 15.60 -2.30 10.46
CA TRP A 116 14.20 -2.65 10.74
C TRP A 116 13.64 -1.94 11.97
N GLN A 117 14.41 -1.84 13.03
CA GLN A 117 14.00 -1.11 14.24
C GLN A 117 13.76 0.37 13.93
N LYS A 118 14.69 1.04 13.24
CA LYS A 118 14.54 2.44 12.83
C LYS A 118 13.34 2.63 11.91
N PHE A 119 13.20 1.76 10.90
CA PHE A 119 12.04 1.82 9.99
C PHE A 119 10.72 1.64 10.73
N TYR A 120 10.66 0.71 11.68
CA TYR A 120 9.44 0.48 12.46
C TYR A 120 9.00 1.69 13.26
N LEU A 121 9.93 2.47 13.81
CA LEU A 121 9.61 3.74 14.47
C LEU A 121 8.91 4.72 13.53
N PHE A 122 9.35 4.85 12.28
CA PHE A 122 8.69 5.70 11.29
C PHE A 122 7.33 5.13 10.87
N TYR A 123 7.25 3.82 10.66
CA TYR A 123 6.01 3.15 10.32
C TYR A 123 4.94 3.38 11.38
N GLN A 124 5.22 3.10 12.65
CA GLN A 124 4.23 3.29 13.72
C GLN A 124 3.87 4.78 13.93
N SER A 125 4.81 5.69 13.74
CA SER A 125 4.54 7.14 13.89
C SER A 125 3.46 7.62 12.92
N THR A 126 3.37 7.05 11.71
CA THR A 126 2.34 7.39 10.72
C THR A 126 0.92 7.05 11.19
N TYR A 127 0.79 6.07 12.08
CA TYR A 127 -0.48 5.69 12.70
C TYR A 127 -0.77 6.51 13.94
N PHE A 128 0.21 6.72 14.80
CA PHE A 128 0.05 7.49 16.04
C PHE A 128 -0.41 8.92 15.78
N VAL A 129 0.17 9.59 14.78
CA VAL A 129 -0.27 10.94 14.36
C VAL A 129 -1.76 10.97 13.97
N ARG A 130 -2.32 9.82 13.55
CA ARG A 130 -3.73 9.67 13.19
C ARG A 130 -4.59 9.09 14.32
N GLY A 131 -4.05 8.96 15.53
CA GLY A 131 -4.74 8.37 16.69
C GLY A 131 -5.05 6.89 16.53
N ARG A 132 -4.22 6.14 15.79
CA ARG A 132 -4.41 4.70 15.51
C ARG A 132 -3.19 3.91 15.93
N SER A 133 -3.39 2.62 16.20
CA SER A 133 -2.30 1.66 16.37
C SER A 133 -1.85 1.10 15.01
N PRO A 134 -0.56 0.78 14.85
CA PRO A 134 -0.05 0.15 13.63
C PRO A 134 -0.67 -1.24 13.43
N TYR A 135 -0.94 -1.60 12.17
CA TYR A 135 -1.50 -2.92 11.83
C TYR A 135 -0.45 -4.04 11.87
N LEU A 136 0.80 -3.71 11.56
CA LEU A 136 1.91 -4.68 11.52
C LEU A 136 2.82 -4.45 12.73
N THR A 137 3.40 -5.53 13.24
CA THR A 137 4.36 -5.51 14.34
C THR A 137 5.79 -5.40 13.82
N GLU A 138 6.73 -5.06 14.68
CA GLU A 138 8.16 -5.10 14.32
C GLU A 138 8.60 -6.49 13.86
N GLU A 139 8.09 -7.55 14.52
CA GLU A 139 8.36 -8.93 14.17
C GLU A 139 7.96 -9.27 12.72
N PHE A 140 6.89 -8.68 12.21
CA PHE A 140 6.50 -8.84 10.81
C PHE A 140 7.62 -8.40 9.87
N PHE A 141 8.23 -7.24 10.11
CA PHE A 141 9.30 -6.70 9.25
C PHE A 141 10.58 -7.51 9.37
N LEU A 142 10.94 -7.96 10.58
CA LEU A 142 12.07 -8.85 10.80
C LEU A 142 11.89 -10.17 10.03
N LYS A 143 10.73 -10.79 10.13
CA LYS A 143 10.40 -12.01 9.38
C LYS A 143 10.36 -11.80 7.87
N ALA A 144 9.83 -10.67 7.39
CA ALA A 144 9.86 -10.34 5.98
C ALA A 144 11.33 -10.26 5.47
N GLY A 145 12.22 -9.64 6.25
CA GLY A 145 13.65 -9.61 5.94
C GLY A 145 14.31 -10.99 5.91
N GLU A 146 13.87 -11.90 6.77
CA GLU A 146 14.39 -13.27 6.84
C GLU A 146 13.89 -14.16 5.69
N TYR A 147 12.56 -14.14 5.42
CA TYR A 147 11.93 -15.09 4.50
C TYR A 147 11.87 -14.61 3.05
N MET A 148 11.91 -13.31 2.80
CA MET A 148 11.81 -12.76 1.45
C MET A 148 12.80 -11.60 1.18
N PRO A 149 14.09 -11.72 1.53
CA PRO A 149 15.04 -10.62 1.43
C PRO A 149 15.16 -10.07 0.01
N LYS A 150 15.13 -10.92 -1.02
CA LYS A 150 15.24 -10.54 -2.43
C LYS A 150 14.07 -9.69 -2.96
N ASN A 151 12.98 -9.63 -2.19
CA ASN A 151 11.76 -8.92 -2.57
C ASN A 151 11.61 -7.60 -1.81
N LEU A 152 12.66 -7.12 -1.16
CA LEU A 152 12.60 -5.93 -0.32
C LEU A 152 13.62 -4.89 -0.77
N LEU A 153 13.14 -3.66 -0.87
CA LEU A 153 13.92 -2.46 -1.09
C LEU A 153 13.58 -1.46 0.02
N LEU A 154 14.55 -1.14 0.86
CA LEU A 154 14.41 -0.16 1.92
C LEU A 154 15.22 1.10 1.59
N VAL A 155 14.56 2.24 1.58
CA VAL A 155 15.23 3.54 1.41
C VAL A 155 15.16 4.28 2.73
N MET A 156 16.33 4.64 3.28
CA MET A 156 16.47 5.42 4.50
C MET A 156 17.00 6.81 4.15
N ALA A 157 16.36 7.84 4.67
CA ALA A 157 16.85 9.21 4.54
C ALA A 157 17.63 9.61 5.81
N ARG A 158 18.82 10.15 5.61
CA ARG A 158 19.72 10.58 6.69
C ARG A 158 20.02 12.07 6.59
N LYS A 159 20.16 12.68 7.74
CA LYS A 159 20.69 14.05 7.85
C LYS A 159 21.69 14.07 8.99
N ASN A 160 22.93 14.40 8.67
CA ASN A 160 24.07 14.20 9.57
C ASN A 160 24.15 12.71 9.96
N ASP A 161 24.20 12.40 11.25
CA ASP A 161 24.25 11.02 11.76
C ASP A 161 22.85 10.43 12.03
N ASP A 162 21.80 11.22 11.89
CA ASP A 162 20.44 10.80 12.23
C ASP A 162 19.68 10.27 11.01
N THR A 163 19.01 9.13 11.18
CA THR A 163 17.99 8.65 10.24
C THR A 163 16.69 9.38 10.52
N ILE A 164 16.16 10.08 9.51
CA ILE A 164 15.00 10.97 9.64
C ILE A 164 13.74 10.48 8.96
N ALA A 165 13.85 9.51 8.04
CA ALA A 165 12.71 8.89 7.37
C ALA A 165 13.10 7.52 6.79
N GLY A 166 12.09 6.71 6.49
CA GLY A 166 12.27 5.43 5.81
C GLY A 166 11.07 5.09 4.92
N ALA A 167 11.33 4.41 3.80
CA ALA A 167 10.32 3.89 2.89
C ALA A 167 10.67 2.46 2.50
N LEU A 168 9.73 1.54 2.68
CA LEU A 168 9.85 0.14 2.30
C LEU A 168 9.01 -0.14 1.06
N SER A 169 9.62 -0.79 0.08
CA SER A 169 8.96 -1.29 -1.10
C SER A 169 9.10 -2.82 -1.18
N PHE A 170 8.06 -3.47 -1.68
CA PHE A 170 8.09 -4.88 -2.03
C PHE A 170 8.31 -4.98 -3.54
N VAL A 171 9.29 -5.78 -3.95
CA VAL A 171 9.70 -5.94 -5.33
C VAL A 171 9.21 -7.29 -5.84
N GLY A 172 8.40 -7.28 -6.89
CA GLY A 172 7.94 -8.46 -7.62
C GLY A 172 8.86 -8.81 -8.78
N SER A 173 8.44 -9.76 -9.61
CA SER A 173 9.18 -10.17 -10.82
C SER A 173 9.10 -9.14 -11.95
N ASP A 174 8.09 -8.29 -11.92
CA ASP A 174 7.71 -7.33 -12.97
C ASP A 174 7.37 -5.93 -12.42
N THR A 175 7.53 -5.74 -11.11
CA THR A 175 7.24 -4.48 -10.40
C THR A 175 8.30 -4.18 -9.35
#